data_d7634feff857123248cc99212fba68d8
#
_entry.id   d7634feff857123248cc99212fba68d8
#
_cell.length_a   1.000
_cell.length_b   1.000
_cell.length_c   1.000
_cell.angle_alpha   90.00
_cell.angle_beta   90.00
_cell.angle_gamma   90.00
#
_symmetry.space_group_name_H-M   'P 1'
#
loop_
_entity.id
_entity.type
_entity.pdbx_description
1 polymer ?
#
loop_
_entity_poly.entity_id
_entity_poly.type
_entity_poly.pdbx_seq_one_letter_code
_entity_poly.pdbx_strand_id
1 'polypeptide(L)'
;IPEGAGKLVVLEGVYSMLGDIAPLDKMVPIAKKYGAMVLVDEAHSMGFIGAHGRGVAEAQGVIDDCDFIIGTFSKSVGTVGGFCVSNHPKFEILRLVTRPYVFTASLPPSVVATAATRHISAAAFSSRPPRISA
;
A
#
# COMPACT_ATOMS: atom_id res chain seq x y z
N ILE A 1 6.85 13.73 21.38
CA ILE A 1 5.55 13.04 21.36
C ILE A 1 5.28 12.62 22.80
N PRO A 2 4.09 12.92 23.38
CA PRO A 2 3.76 12.50 24.73
C PRO A 2 3.89 10.98 24.92
N GLU A 3 4.23 10.56 26.13
CA GLU A 3 4.29 9.15 26.48
C GLU A 3 2.91 8.50 26.31
N GLY A 4 2.84 7.31 25.71
CA GLY A 4 1.58 6.61 25.42
C GLY A 4 0.81 7.11 24.18
N ALA A 5 1.24 8.18 23.52
CA ALA A 5 0.61 8.63 22.28
C ALA A 5 0.89 7.66 21.12
N GLY A 6 -0.14 7.38 20.33
CA GLY A 6 0.01 6.67 19.07
C GLY A 6 0.93 7.43 18.11
N LYS A 7 1.77 6.72 17.37
CA LYS A 7 2.70 7.28 16.40
C LYS A 7 2.44 6.67 15.03
N LEU A 8 2.34 7.50 14.02
CA LEU A 8 2.21 7.05 12.63
C LEU A 8 3.24 7.81 11.78
N VAL A 9 4.09 7.07 11.09
CA VAL A 9 5.00 7.59 10.07
C VAL A 9 4.35 7.35 8.71
N VAL A 10 4.22 8.40 7.92
CA VAL A 10 3.66 8.34 6.56
C VAL A 10 4.77 8.66 5.57
N LEU A 11 4.99 7.77 4.61
CA LEU A 11 6.05 7.85 3.62
C LEU A 11 5.46 7.58 2.23
N GLU A 12 6.05 8.16 1.19
CA GLU A 12 5.83 7.73 -0.19
C GLU A 12 6.96 6.80 -0.63
N GLY A 13 6.65 5.76 -1.39
CA GLY A 13 7.68 4.93 -2.01
C GLY A 13 8.48 5.72 -3.04
N VAL A 14 7.78 6.43 -3.92
CA VAL A 14 8.35 7.39 -4.88
C VAL A 14 7.66 8.73 -4.70
N TYR A 15 8.43 9.77 -4.43
CA TYR A 15 7.93 11.14 -4.30
C TYR A 15 7.61 11.74 -5.67
N SER A 16 6.37 12.18 -5.86
CA SER A 16 5.79 12.50 -7.15
C SER A 16 6.49 13.62 -7.93
N MET A 17 6.96 14.65 -7.24
CA MET A 17 7.45 15.86 -7.91
C MET A 17 8.84 15.71 -8.50
N LEU A 18 9.75 15.01 -7.82
CA LEU A 18 11.15 14.85 -8.23
C LEU A 18 11.47 13.41 -8.65
N GLY A 19 10.60 12.45 -8.34
CA GLY A 19 10.83 11.03 -8.62
C GLY A 19 11.82 10.37 -7.66
N ASP A 20 12.11 11.02 -6.54
CA ASP A 20 13.00 10.46 -5.53
C ASP A 20 12.41 9.20 -4.91
N ILE A 21 13.24 8.17 -4.80
CA ILE A 21 12.88 6.92 -4.13
C ILE A 21 13.21 7.05 -2.64
N ALA A 22 12.23 6.82 -1.78
CA ALA A 22 12.45 6.85 -0.35
C ALA A 22 13.37 5.70 0.10
N PRO A 23 14.32 5.94 1.02
CA PRO A 23 15.13 4.88 1.62
C PRO A 23 14.34 4.16 2.72
N LEU A 24 13.28 3.41 2.31
CA LEU A 24 12.38 2.73 3.24
C LEU A 24 13.12 1.68 4.07
N ASP A 25 14.13 1.02 3.50
CA ASP A 25 15.02 0.06 4.18
C ASP A 25 15.69 0.63 5.43
N LYS A 26 15.90 1.95 5.45
CA LYS A 26 16.47 2.67 6.60
C LYS A 26 15.40 3.27 7.50
N MET A 27 14.35 3.82 6.90
CA MET A 27 13.33 4.57 7.64
C MET A 27 12.37 3.67 8.41
N VAL A 28 11.93 2.56 7.82
CA VAL A 28 10.98 1.64 8.44
C VAL A 28 11.54 1.02 9.73
N PRO A 29 12.76 0.47 9.77
CA PRO A 29 13.33 -0.06 11.01
C PRO A 29 13.46 1.00 12.12
N ILE A 30 13.78 2.25 11.76
CA ILE A 30 13.83 3.33 12.73
C ILE A 30 12.45 3.61 13.31
N ALA A 31 11.42 3.73 12.45
CA ALA A 31 10.04 3.94 12.90
C ALA A 31 9.59 2.83 13.86
N LYS A 32 9.85 1.58 13.51
CA LYS A 32 9.52 0.41 14.34
C LYS A 32 10.27 0.41 15.67
N LYS A 33 11.55 0.78 15.69
CA LYS A 33 12.34 0.90 16.93
C LYS A 33 11.69 1.87 17.94
N TYR A 34 11.01 2.91 17.45
CA TYR A 34 10.30 3.89 18.28
C TYR A 34 8.82 3.58 18.48
N GLY A 35 8.37 2.39 18.13
CA GLY A 35 6.99 1.93 18.30
C GLY A 35 5.99 2.70 17.44
N ALA A 36 6.41 3.15 16.27
CA ALA A 36 5.51 3.81 15.32
C ALA A 36 4.91 2.79 14.35
N MET A 37 3.65 3.01 13.97
CA MET A 37 3.07 2.40 12.79
C MET A 37 3.61 3.10 11.54
N VAL A 38 3.74 2.34 10.45
CA VAL A 38 4.23 2.83 9.17
C VAL A 38 3.17 2.66 8.10
N LEU A 39 2.84 3.75 7.42
CA LEU A 39 2.02 3.76 6.23
C LEU A 39 2.90 4.18 5.05
N VAL A 40 2.90 3.37 3.98
CA VAL A 40 3.62 3.67 2.75
C VAL A 40 2.62 3.87 1.62
N ASP A 41 2.72 5.01 0.94
CA ASP A 41 2.00 5.30 -0.29
C ASP A 41 2.83 4.84 -1.50
N GLU A 42 2.32 3.81 -2.20
CA GLU A 42 2.95 3.25 -3.39
C GLU A 42 2.26 3.70 -4.69
N ALA A 43 1.53 4.82 -4.65
CA ALA A 43 0.78 5.31 -5.80
C ALA A 43 1.66 5.59 -7.04
N HIS A 44 2.94 5.93 -6.85
CA HIS A 44 3.89 6.22 -7.90
C HIS A 44 4.87 5.08 -8.19
N SER A 45 4.72 3.92 -7.58
CA SER A 45 5.65 2.78 -7.70
C SER A 45 4.95 1.46 -8.01
N MET A 46 3.69 1.33 -7.58
CA MET A 46 2.90 0.13 -7.81
C MET A 46 2.73 -0.18 -9.29
N GLY A 47 2.92 -1.45 -9.65
CA GLY A 47 2.78 -1.98 -11.00
C GLY A 47 4.08 -2.07 -11.79
N PHE A 48 5.18 -1.45 -11.32
CA PHE A 48 6.46 -1.44 -12.05
C PHE A 48 7.72 -1.46 -11.17
N ILE A 49 7.64 -1.16 -9.87
CA ILE A 49 8.76 -1.31 -8.93
C ILE A 49 8.53 -2.54 -8.06
N GLY A 50 9.62 -3.28 -7.78
CA GLY A 50 9.58 -4.53 -7.05
C GLY A 50 9.44 -5.75 -7.96
N ALA A 51 9.83 -6.92 -7.46
CA ALA A 51 9.82 -8.18 -8.23
C ALA A 51 8.40 -8.60 -8.66
N HIS A 52 7.40 -8.19 -7.91
CA HIS A 52 5.98 -8.48 -8.18
C HIS A 52 5.18 -7.19 -8.45
N GLY A 53 5.86 -6.06 -8.66
CA GLY A 53 5.21 -4.76 -8.88
C GLY A 53 4.47 -4.21 -7.65
N ARG A 54 4.88 -4.60 -6.45
CA ARG A 54 4.24 -4.16 -5.19
C ARG A 54 4.80 -2.85 -4.64
N GLY A 55 5.76 -2.24 -5.35
CA GLY A 55 6.33 -0.95 -5.01
C GLY A 55 7.70 -1.02 -4.35
N VAL A 56 8.10 0.13 -3.79
CA VAL A 56 9.43 0.34 -3.20
C VAL A 56 9.61 -0.47 -1.91
N ALA A 57 8.57 -0.61 -1.10
CA ALA A 57 8.64 -1.41 0.12
C ALA A 57 8.99 -2.88 -0.19
N GLU A 58 8.45 -3.44 -1.29
CA GLU A 58 8.85 -4.76 -1.77
C GLU A 58 10.29 -4.76 -2.27
N ALA A 59 10.64 -3.80 -3.13
CA ALA A 59 11.97 -3.73 -3.72
C ALA A 59 13.10 -3.60 -2.70
N GLN A 60 12.81 -2.94 -1.57
CA GLN A 60 13.75 -2.76 -0.46
C GLN A 60 13.59 -3.79 0.67
N GLY A 61 12.70 -4.78 0.52
CA GLY A 61 12.57 -5.91 1.45
C GLY A 61 11.93 -5.58 2.80
N VAL A 62 11.17 -4.49 2.89
CA VAL A 62 10.54 -4.01 4.14
C VAL A 62 9.00 -4.04 4.11
N ILE A 63 8.41 -4.68 3.09
CA ILE A 63 6.96 -4.69 2.89
C ILE A 63 6.21 -5.32 4.08
N ASP A 64 6.78 -6.34 4.70
CA ASP A 64 6.16 -7.04 5.83
C ASP A 64 6.24 -6.25 7.14
N ASP A 65 7.12 -5.25 7.22
CA ASP A 65 7.27 -4.34 8.35
C ASP A 65 6.37 -3.09 8.22
N CYS A 66 5.73 -2.88 7.06
CA CYS A 66 4.77 -1.81 6.86
C CYS A 66 3.41 -2.21 7.41
N ASP A 67 2.80 -1.36 8.26
CA ASP A 67 1.48 -1.63 8.83
C ASP A 67 0.36 -1.38 7.82
N PHE A 68 0.54 -0.37 6.96
CA PHE A 68 -0.41 -0.02 5.91
C PHE A 68 0.33 0.27 4.61
N ILE A 69 -0.22 -0.25 3.51
CA ILE A 69 0.20 0.14 2.16
C ILE A 69 -1.03 0.66 1.43
N ILE A 70 -0.89 1.85 0.89
CA ILE A 70 -1.92 2.48 0.07
C ILE A 70 -1.43 2.66 -1.37
N GLY A 71 -2.36 2.74 -2.28
CA GLY A 71 -2.07 3.02 -3.68
C GLY A 71 -3.30 3.47 -4.44
N THR A 72 -3.09 3.87 -5.68
CA THR A 72 -4.15 4.36 -6.55
C THR A 72 -4.25 3.51 -7.81
N PHE A 73 -5.47 3.36 -8.30
CA PHE A 73 -5.71 2.74 -9.61
C PHE A 73 -5.65 3.74 -10.78
N SER A 74 -5.55 5.04 -10.48
CA SER A 74 -5.59 6.10 -11.50
C SER A 74 -4.27 6.38 -12.20
N LYS A 75 -3.21 5.63 -11.88
CA LYS A 75 -1.88 5.76 -12.48
C LYS A 75 -1.53 4.49 -13.29
N SER A 76 -0.68 3.64 -12.78
CA SER A 76 -0.20 2.42 -13.47
C SER A 76 -1.32 1.46 -13.89
N VAL A 77 -2.40 1.37 -13.13
CA VAL A 77 -3.54 0.50 -13.43
C VAL A 77 -4.46 1.10 -14.49
N GLY A 78 -4.49 2.43 -14.64
CA GLY A 78 -5.24 3.14 -15.70
C GLY A 78 -6.75 3.16 -15.51
N THR A 79 -7.24 3.13 -14.26
CA THR A 79 -8.66 3.23 -13.94
C THR A 79 -8.88 4.22 -12.78
N VAL A 80 -9.97 4.15 -12.05
CA VAL A 80 -10.27 5.06 -10.93
C VAL A 80 -10.31 4.31 -9.61
N GLY A 81 -10.10 5.05 -8.50
CA GLY A 81 -10.12 4.49 -7.15
C GLY A 81 -8.74 4.22 -6.60
N GLY A 82 -8.70 3.48 -5.52
CA GLY A 82 -7.48 3.12 -4.82
C GLY A 82 -7.74 2.01 -3.82
N PHE A 83 -6.72 1.67 -3.06
CA PHE A 83 -6.79 0.62 -2.05
C PHE A 83 -5.97 1.00 -0.83
N CYS A 84 -6.29 0.36 0.28
CA CYS A 84 -5.46 0.27 1.45
C CYS A 84 -5.40 -1.19 1.86
N VAL A 85 -4.22 -1.71 2.12
CA VAL A 85 -4.01 -3.08 2.62
C VAL A 85 -3.22 -3.05 3.92
N SER A 86 -3.47 -4.03 4.78
CA SER A 86 -2.79 -4.17 6.06
C SER A 86 -2.90 -5.62 6.55
N ASN A 87 -1.87 -6.08 7.25
CA ASN A 87 -1.89 -7.34 8.00
C ASN A 87 -2.37 -7.15 9.45
N HIS A 88 -2.78 -5.93 9.84
CA HIS A 88 -3.23 -5.64 11.19
C HIS A 88 -4.56 -6.35 11.49
N PRO A 89 -4.67 -7.13 12.60
CA PRO A 89 -5.85 -7.95 12.87
C PRO A 89 -7.15 -7.17 13.06
N LYS A 90 -7.07 -5.88 13.38
CA LYS A 90 -8.22 -4.98 13.52
C LYS A 90 -8.47 -4.12 12.27
N PHE A 91 -7.86 -4.44 11.15
CA PHE A 91 -7.96 -3.63 9.93
C PHE A 91 -9.41 -3.45 9.45
N GLU A 92 -10.25 -4.48 9.59
CA GLU A 92 -11.66 -4.43 9.21
C GLU A 92 -12.45 -3.32 9.92
N ILE A 93 -12.02 -2.89 11.12
CA ILE A 93 -12.67 -1.78 11.84
C ILE A 93 -12.60 -0.48 11.03
N LEU A 94 -11.53 -0.27 10.25
CA LEU A 94 -11.39 0.92 9.40
C LEU A 94 -12.53 1.06 8.39
N ARG A 95 -13.08 -0.04 7.91
CA ARG A 95 -14.23 -0.03 7.00
C ARG A 95 -15.48 0.59 7.63
N LEU A 96 -15.62 0.49 8.95
CA LEU A 96 -16.76 0.97 9.71
C LEU A 96 -16.58 2.40 10.25
N VAL A 97 -15.34 2.83 10.47
CA VAL A 97 -15.04 4.11 11.12
C VAL A 97 -14.48 5.16 10.17
N THR A 98 -13.99 4.75 8.99
CA THR A 98 -13.39 5.68 8.03
C THR A 98 -14.48 6.36 7.22
N ARG A 99 -14.70 7.65 7.50
CA ARG A 99 -15.73 8.47 6.84
C ARG A 99 -15.71 8.39 5.31
N PRO A 100 -14.57 8.56 4.63
CA PRO A 100 -14.51 8.45 3.17
C PRO A 100 -15.00 7.10 2.65
N TYR A 101 -14.81 6.01 3.40
CA TYR A 101 -15.26 4.69 2.99
C TYR A 101 -16.77 4.50 3.22
N VAL A 102 -17.28 4.93 4.37
CA VAL A 102 -18.70 4.75 4.74
C VAL A 102 -19.62 5.60 3.87
N PHE A 103 -19.19 6.80 3.49
CA PHE A 103 -19.99 7.78 2.77
C PHE A 103 -19.61 7.91 1.28
N THR A 104 -18.96 6.89 0.70
CA THR A 104 -18.65 6.87 -0.72
C THR A 104 -19.49 5.84 -1.48
N ALA A 105 -19.66 6.06 -2.77
CA ALA A 105 -20.23 5.05 -3.65
C ALA A 105 -19.20 3.96 -3.93
N SER A 106 -19.66 2.71 -4.01
CA SER A 106 -18.81 1.59 -4.41
C SER A 106 -18.27 1.78 -5.83
N LEU A 107 -17.08 1.25 -6.09
CA LEU A 107 -16.51 1.25 -7.43
C LEU A 107 -17.38 0.41 -8.38
N PRO A 108 -17.56 0.85 -9.63
CA PRO A 108 -18.26 0.05 -10.64
C PRO A 108 -17.58 -1.32 -10.84
N PRO A 109 -18.33 -2.39 -11.10
CA PRO A 109 -17.76 -3.74 -11.30
C PRO A 109 -16.70 -3.79 -12.40
N SER A 110 -16.83 -3.00 -13.47
CA SER A 110 -15.83 -2.91 -14.55
C SER A 110 -14.49 -2.37 -14.07
N VAL A 111 -14.50 -1.40 -13.16
CA VAL A 111 -13.29 -0.83 -12.55
C VAL A 111 -12.60 -1.85 -11.67
N VAL A 112 -13.37 -2.56 -10.84
CA VAL A 112 -12.85 -3.63 -9.97
C VAL A 112 -12.25 -4.75 -10.83
N ALA A 113 -12.93 -5.18 -11.88
CA ALA A 113 -12.44 -6.20 -12.81
C ALA A 113 -11.14 -5.76 -13.49
N THR A 114 -11.05 -4.51 -13.94
CA THR A 114 -9.82 -3.96 -14.55
C THR A 114 -8.64 -3.99 -13.56
N ALA A 115 -8.85 -3.54 -12.32
CA ALA A 115 -7.82 -3.56 -11.30
C ALA A 115 -7.36 -4.99 -10.98
N ALA A 116 -8.31 -5.92 -10.82
CA ALA A 116 -8.02 -7.34 -10.55
C ALA A 116 -7.24 -8.00 -11.69
N THR A 117 -7.62 -7.76 -12.95
CA THR A 117 -6.95 -8.34 -14.13
C THR A 117 -5.50 -7.88 -14.25
N ARG A 118 -5.23 -6.60 -13.98
CA ARG A 118 -3.86 -6.06 -13.99
C ARG A 118 -3.01 -6.69 -12.90
N HIS A 119 -3.57 -6.89 -11.72
CA HIS A 119 -2.87 -7.54 -10.61
C HIS A 119 -2.55 -9.02 -10.91
N ILE A 120 -3.50 -9.75 -11.51
CA ILE A 120 -3.30 -11.14 -11.93
C ILE A 120 -2.22 -11.22 -13.02
N SER A 121 -2.19 -10.30 -13.98
CA SER A 121 -1.16 -10.27 -15.02
C SER A 121 0.24 -10.04 -14.44
N ALA A 122 0.38 -9.15 -13.45
CA ALA A 122 1.64 -8.95 -12.74
C ALA A 122 2.05 -10.20 -11.93
N ALA A 123 1.09 -10.91 -11.35
CA ALA A 123 1.33 -12.15 -10.62
C ALA A 123 1.66 -13.35 -11.54
N ALA A 124 1.14 -13.37 -12.78
CA ALA A 124 1.44 -14.43 -13.76
C ALA A 124 2.89 -14.38 -14.27
N PHE A 125 3.57 -13.24 -14.13
CA PHE A 125 5.01 -13.12 -14.37
C PHE A 125 5.86 -13.55 -13.18
N SER A 126 5.25 -13.90 -12.04
CA SER A 126 5.90 -14.32 -10.81
C SER A 126 5.56 -15.78 -10.51
N SER A 127 6.57 -16.59 -10.29
CA SER A 127 6.44 -18.02 -9.95
C SER A 127 5.86 -18.30 -8.54
N ARG A 128 5.37 -17.30 -7.83
CA ARG A 128 4.69 -17.45 -6.53
C ARG A 128 3.30 -16.86 -6.57
N PRO A 129 2.25 -17.65 -6.27
CA PRO A 129 0.89 -17.12 -6.16
C PRO A 129 0.79 -16.12 -4.98
N PRO A 130 0.04 -15.00 -5.14
CA PRO A 130 -0.22 -14.10 -4.03
C PRO A 130 -0.99 -14.84 -2.94
N ARG A 131 -0.59 -14.67 -1.70
CA ARG A 131 -1.43 -15.08 -0.55
C ARG A 131 -2.57 -14.08 -0.45
N ILE A 132 -3.73 -14.45 -0.96
CA ILE A 132 -4.99 -13.76 -0.69
C ILE A 132 -5.52 -14.39 0.58
N SER A 133 -5.41 -13.70 1.72
CA SER A 133 -6.22 -14.04 2.89
C SER A 133 -7.62 -13.50 2.63
N ALA A 134 -8.58 -14.43 2.54
CA ALA A 134 -10.00 -14.14 2.48
C ALA A 134 -10.48 -13.50 3.80
#